data_a60f05e8971a2e20842ef19bf1330421
#
_entry.id   a60f05e8971a2e20842ef19bf1330421
#
_cell.length_a   1.000
_cell.length_b   1.000
_cell.length_c   1.000
_cell.angle_alpha   90.00
_cell.angle_beta   90.00
_cell.angle_gamma   90.00
#
_symmetry.space_group_name_H-M   'P 1'
#
loop_
_entity.id
_entity.type
_entity.pdbx_description
1 polymer ?
#
loop_
_entity_poly.entity_id
_entity_poly.type
_entity_poly.pdbx_seq_one_letter_code
_entity_poly.pdbx_strand_id
1 'polypeptide(L)'
;MTIACYVRVSGPDQNERGQRAEIQKWLKGNGLEARFYLDKQTGDNLDRPAFKRLQRDIFNGNVKTVVVWKLDRLSRSLIDGLNVLADWCNRGVRVVSVTQQLDFNGTLGKMLAAIFFALAEMEQQTRRERQAAGIAIAKEDGKYRGRKPGTLKADARRAAELRKRGREDRSAAAAEHQPERSYEFGD
;
A
#
# COMPACT_ATOMS: atom_id res chain seq x y z
N MET A 1 26.96 1.55 -9.21
CA MET A 1 25.74 1.56 -8.36
C MET A 1 24.63 2.18 -9.17
N THR A 2 23.49 1.50 -9.33
CA THR A 2 22.43 1.99 -10.22
C THR A 2 21.55 3.01 -9.52
N ILE A 3 21.37 4.17 -10.15
CA ILE A 3 20.41 5.20 -9.72
C ILE A 3 19.10 4.96 -10.47
N ALA A 4 18.00 4.98 -9.76
CA ALA A 4 16.66 4.85 -10.32
C ALA A 4 15.90 6.17 -10.24
N CYS A 5 15.22 6.55 -11.30
CA CYS A 5 14.30 7.68 -11.31
C CYS A 5 12.87 7.14 -11.41
N TYR A 6 12.03 7.47 -10.44
CA TYR A 6 10.63 7.07 -10.47
C TYR A 6 9.73 8.25 -10.84
N VAL A 7 8.92 8.05 -11.86
CA VAL A 7 7.96 9.03 -12.38
C VAL A 7 6.57 8.40 -12.37
N ARG A 8 5.60 9.12 -11.80
CA ARG A 8 4.19 8.72 -11.81
C ARG A 8 3.32 9.86 -12.31
N VAL A 9 2.48 9.56 -13.28
CA VAL A 9 1.47 10.48 -13.81
C VAL A 9 0.07 9.87 -13.67
N SER A 10 -0.91 10.67 -13.30
CA SER A 10 -2.28 10.22 -13.01
C SER A 10 -3.31 10.59 -14.09
N GLY A 11 -2.87 10.97 -15.29
CA GLY A 11 -3.74 11.29 -16.42
C GLY A 11 -2.93 11.67 -17.66
N PRO A 12 -3.59 11.70 -18.85
CA PRO A 12 -2.93 12.01 -20.11
C PRO A 12 -2.35 13.43 -20.15
N ASP A 13 -2.91 14.37 -19.39
CA ASP A 13 -2.54 15.79 -19.40
C ASP A 13 -1.56 16.18 -18.28
N GLN A 14 -1.21 15.24 -17.39
CA GLN A 14 -0.24 15.57 -16.35
C GLN A 14 1.18 15.54 -16.90
N ASN A 15 1.91 16.61 -16.62
CA ASN A 15 3.21 16.99 -17.15
C ASN A 15 4.33 15.93 -16.89
N GLU A 16 4.25 14.75 -17.56
CA GLU A 16 5.32 13.74 -17.54
C GLU A 16 6.63 14.34 -18.02
N ARG A 17 6.56 15.11 -19.12
CA ARG A 17 7.73 15.75 -19.73
C ARG A 17 8.41 16.72 -18.78
N GLY A 18 7.62 17.53 -18.05
CA GLY A 18 8.17 18.46 -17.06
C GLY A 18 8.86 17.75 -15.89
N GLN A 19 8.21 16.70 -15.31
CA GLN A 19 8.81 15.92 -14.24
C GLN A 19 10.14 15.29 -14.69
N ARG A 20 10.16 14.68 -15.87
CA ARG A 20 11.38 14.08 -16.45
C ARG A 20 12.46 15.11 -16.73
N ALA A 21 12.09 16.27 -17.27
CA ALA A 21 13.05 17.32 -17.59
C ALA A 21 13.74 17.87 -16.33
N GLU A 22 12.99 18.10 -15.25
CA GLU A 22 13.56 18.54 -13.96
C GLU A 22 14.47 17.49 -13.34
N ILE A 23 14.07 16.20 -13.35
CA ILE A 23 14.91 15.11 -12.88
C ILE A 23 16.19 15.00 -13.74
N GLN A 24 16.07 15.09 -15.06
CA GLN A 24 17.22 15.04 -15.98
C GLN A 24 18.17 16.22 -15.78
N LYS A 25 17.63 17.42 -15.53
CA LYS A 25 18.43 18.61 -15.22
C LYS A 25 19.24 18.38 -13.94
N TRP A 26 18.58 17.82 -12.89
CA TRP A 26 19.24 17.49 -11.63
C TRP A 26 20.34 16.42 -11.83
N LEU A 27 20.05 15.35 -12.58
CA LEU A 27 21.04 14.31 -12.89
C LEU A 27 22.26 14.88 -13.63
N LYS A 28 22.04 15.70 -14.67
CA LYS A 28 23.12 16.37 -15.41
C LYS A 28 23.98 17.26 -14.52
N GLY A 29 23.34 18.05 -13.66
CA GLY A 29 24.06 18.94 -12.72
C GLY A 29 24.92 18.19 -11.70
N ASN A 30 24.60 16.90 -11.44
CA ASN A 30 25.36 16.04 -10.54
C ASN A 30 26.28 15.04 -11.30
N GLY A 31 26.36 15.07 -12.62
CA GLY A 31 27.16 14.13 -13.41
C GLY A 31 26.69 12.67 -13.31
N LEU A 32 25.38 12.44 -13.14
CA LEU A 32 24.80 11.14 -12.84
C LEU A 32 23.94 10.61 -13.99
N GLU A 33 23.96 9.29 -14.17
CA GLU A 33 23.06 8.57 -15.06
C GLU A 33 22.10 7.71 -14.25
N ALA A 34 20.86 7.54 -14.74
CA ALA A 34 19.83 6.82 -14.04
C ALA A 34 18.89 6.04 -14.95
N ARG A 35 18.36 4.93 -14.44
CA ARG A 35 17.28 4.17 -15.07
C ARG A 35 15.92 4.74 -14.67
N PHE A 36 15.04 4.97 -15.66
CA PHE A 36 13.69 5.48 -15.42
C PHE A 36 12.67 4.36 -15.25
N TYR A 37 11.86 4.49 -14.22
CA TYR A 37 10.68 3.67 -13.93
C TYR A 37 9.46 4.56 -14.04
N LEU A 38 8.56 4.27 -14.97
CA LEU A 38 7.42 5.11 -15.29
C LEU A 38 6.12 4.32 -15.11
N ASP A 39 5.22 4.82 -14.27
CA ASP A 39 3.84 4.38 -14.16
C ASP A 39 2.88 5.46 -14.66
N LYS A 40 2.03 5.08 -15.62
CA LYS A 40 0.91 5.88 -16.11
C LYS A 40 -0.36 5.29 -15.54
N GLN A 41 -1.06 6.06 -14.71
CA GLN A 41 -2.33 5.65 -14.12
C GLN A 41 -3.46 6.40 -14.81
N THR A 42 -4.37 5.67 -15.45
CA THR A 42 -5.62 6.17 -16.00
C THR A 42 -6.76 5.67 -15.13
N GLY A 43 -7.57 6.58 -14.57
CA GLY A 43 -8.74 6.21 -13.75
C GLY A 43 -8.40 5.49 -12.45
N ASP A 44 -9.20 4.48 -12.10
CA ASP A 44 -9.12 3.73 -10.83
C ASP A 44 -8.06 2.62 -10.82
N ASN A 45 -7.27 2.49 -11.88
CA ASN A 45 -6.25 1.45 -11.94
C ASN A 45 -5.12 1.76 -10.95
N LEU A 46 -5.05 0.94 -9.88
CA LEU A 46 -4.02 1.00 -8.84
C LEU A 46 -2.77 0.17 -9.18
N ASP A 47 -2.75 -0.48 -10.35
CA ASP A 47 -1.60 -1.28 -10.74
C ASP A 47 -0.41 -0.39 -11.10
N ARG A 48 0.73 -0.64 -10.45
CA ARG A 48 1.97 0.12 -10.55
C ARG A 48 3.13 -0.81 -10.93
N PRO A 49 3.15 -1.33 -12.16
CA PRO A 49 4.13 -2.34 -12.56
C PRO A 49 5.57 -1.84 -12.52
N ALA A 50 5.81 -0.56 -12.84
CA ALA A 50 7.14 0.01 -12.77
C ALA A 50 7.60 0.19 -11.32
N PHE A 51 6.71 0.60 -10.40
CA PHE A 51 7.01 0.68 -8.98
C PHE A 51 7.31 -0.70 -8.38
N LYS A 52 6.54 -1.73 -8.73
CA LYS A 52 6.80 -3.11 -8.31
C LYS A 52 8.17 -3.61 -8.79
N ARG A 53 8.57 -3.25 -10.02
CA ARG A 53 9.93 -3.56 -10.55
C ARG A 53 11.00 -2.81 -9.77
N LEU A 54 10.80 -1.51 -9.52
CA LEU A 54 11.72 -0.70 -8.72
C LEU A 54 11.92 -1.30 -7.32
N GLN A 55 10.83 -1.69 -6.64
CA GLN A 55 10.93 -2.33 -5.32
C GLN A 55 11.74 -3.64 -5.36
N ARG A 56 11.55 -4.48 -6.38
CA ARG A 56 12.34 -5.70 -6.57
C ARG A 56 13.83 -5.39 -6.80
N ASP A 57 14.13 -4.39 -7.62
CA ASP A 57 15.52 -3.98 -7.89
C ASP A 57 16.20 -3.40 -6.64
N ILE A 58 15.45 -2.70 -5.80
CA ILE A 58 15.91 -2.24 -4.48
C ILE A 58 16.15 -3.43 -3.55
N PHE A 59 15.20 -4.36 -3.46
CA PHE A 59 15.32 -5.56 -2.62
C PHE A 59 16.55 -6.41 -2.99
N ASN A 60 16.81 -6.56 -4.29
CA ASN A 60 17.96 -7.28 -4.81
C ASN A 60 19.29 -6.49 -4.68
N GLY A 61 19.26 -5.28 -4.13
CA GLY A 61 20.46 -4.44 -3.96
C GLY A 61 20.98 -3.78 -5.23
N ASN A 62 20.26 -3.91 -6.35
CA ASN A 62 20.64 -3.33 -7.64
C ASN A 62 20.52 -1.81 -7.66
N VAL A 63 19.61 -1.23 -6.86
CA VAL A 63 19.34 0.19 -6.74
C VAL A 63 19.76 0.68 -5.35
N LYS A 64 20.60 1.70 -5.29
CA LYS A 64 21.08 2.34 -4.04
C LYS A 64 20.62 3.79 -3.91
N THR A 65 20.13 4.39 -4.99
CA THR A 65 19.61 5.76 -4.96
C THR A 65 18.33 5.82 -5.79
N VAL A 66 17.28 6.39 -5.20
CA VAL A 66 16.01 6.67 -5.89
C VAL A 66 15.81 8.18 -5.96
N VAL A 67 15.56 8.68 -7.16
CA VAL A 67 15.26 10.09 -7.42
C VAL A 67 13.81 10.21 -7.83
N VAL A 68 13.08 11.10 -7.19
CA VAL A 68 11.68 11.43 -7.51
C VAL A 68 11.54 12.92 -7.74
N TRP A 69 10.55 13.33 -8.51
CA TRP A 69 10.23 14.74 -8.69
C TRP A 69 9.76 15.38 -7.37
N LYS A 70 8.77 14.73 -6.70
CA LYS A 70 8.25 15.03 -5.36
C LYS A 70 7.93 13.75 -4.61
N LEU A 71 7.91 13.78 -3.28
CA LEU A 71 7.59 12.61 -2.46
C LEU A 71 6.17 12.08 -2.67
N ASP A 72 5.21 12.94 -3.02
CA ASP A 72 3.83 12.53 -3.35
C ASP A 72 3.72 11.64 -4.58
N ARG A 73 4.78 11.54 -5.38
CA ARG A 73 4.86 10.58 -6.49
C ARG A 73 5.03 9.15 -6.02
N LEU A 74 5.56 8.92 -4.80
CA LEU A 74 5.75 7.58 -4.25
C LEU A 74 4.41 6.90 -3.94
N SER A 75 3.45 7.63 -3.38
CA SER A 75 2.11 7.13 -3.08
C SER A 75 1.04 8.22 -3.19
N ARG A 76 -0.23 7.81 -3.26
CA ARG A 76 -1.39 8.71 -3.14
C ARG A 76 -1.73 8.99 -1.68
N SER A 77 -1.47 8.01 -0.82
CA SER A 77 -1.60 8.15 0.63
C SER A 77 -0.29 8.66 1.21
N LEU A 78 -0.36 9.67 2.05
CA LEU A 78 0.80 10.20 2.77
C LEU A 78 1.47 9.07 3.58
N ILE A 79 0.67 8.29 4.30
CA ILE A 79 1.15 7.20 5.16
C ILE A 79 1.88 6.14 4.36
N ASP A 80 1.30 5.67 3.24
CA ASP A 80 1.94 4.67 2.39
C ASP A 80 3.25 5.20 1.78
N GLY A 81 3.28 6.49 1.40
CA GLY A 81 4.47 7.15 0.88
C GLY A 81 5.59 7.20 1.92
N LEU A 82 5.24 7.48 3.16
CA LEU A 82 6.20 7.53 4.28
C LEU A 82 6.68 6.15 4.68
N ASN A 83 5.80 5.12 4.67
CA ASN A 83 6.21 3.73 4.90
C ASN A 83 7.23 3.26 3.85
N VAL A 84 6.99 3.57 2.58
CA VAL A 84 7.93 3.28 1.49
C VAL A 84 9.25 3.99 1.70
N LEU A 85 9.23 5.28 2.04
CA LEU A 85 10.43 6.08 2.31
C LEU A 85 11.23 5.49 3.48
N ALA A 86 10.56 5.16 4.59
CA ALA A 86 11.20 4.58 5.77
C ALA A 86 11.82 3.20 5.47
N ASP A 87 11.10 2.31 4.75
CA ASP A 87 11.65 1.01 4.35
C ASP A 87 12.91 1.17 3.48
N TRP A 88 12.88 2.06 2.50
CA TRP A 88 14.03 2.29 1.63
C TRP A 88 15.22 2.89 2.40
N CYS A 89 14.99 3.87 3.28
CA CYS A 89 16.04 4.43 4.13
C CYS A 89 16.64 3.39 5.09
N ASN A 90 15.82 2.50 5.66
CA ASN A 90 16.28 1.41 6.52
C ASN A 90 17.14 0.39 5.75
N ARG A 91 16.85 0.17 4.47
CA ARG A 91 17.68 -0.66 3.56
C ARG A 91 18.94 0.06 3.07
N GLY A 92 19.20 1.29 3.52
CA GLY A 92 20.34 2.09 3.09
C GLY A 92 20.23 2.67 1.69
N VAL A 93 19.01 2.79 1.16
CA VAL A 93 18.74 3.46 -0.12
C VAL A 93 18.61 4.96 0.15
N ARG A 94 19.38 5.75 -0.59
CA ARG A 94 19.25 7.20 -0.63
C ARG A 94 18.01 7.59 -1.43
N VAL A 95 17.17 8.46 -0.89
CA VAL A 95 16.00 8.98 -1.61
C VAL A 95 16.14 10.48 -1.79
N VAL A 96 16.03 10.96 -3.03
CA VAL A 96 16.13 12.38 -3.39
C VAL A 96 14.82 12.86 -3.97
N SER A 97 14.26 13.94 -3.40
CA SER A 97 13.13 14.69 -3.96
C SER A 97 13.63 15.99 -4.58
N VAL A 98 13.61 16.07 -5.92
CA VAL A 98 14.26 17.16 -6.68
C VAL A 98 13.64 18.52 -6.37
N THR A 99 12.32 18.64 -6.49
CA THR A 99 11.61 19.91 -6.34
C THR A 99 11.56 20.39 -4.89
N GLN A 100 11.51 19.44 -3.94
CA GLN A 100 11.47 19.75 -2.51
C GLN A 100 12.85 19.93 -1.91
N GLN A 101 13.92 19.68 -2.68
CA GLN A 101 15.34 19.73 -2.26
C GLN A 101 15.60 18.87 -1.00
N LEU A 102 14.92 17.72 -0.90
CA LEU A 102 15.09 16.78 0.20
C LEU A 102 16.00 15.63 -0.23
N ASP A 103 16.95 15.32 0.63
CA ASP A 103 17.92 14.24 0.43
C ASP A 103 17.96 13.35 1.68
N PHE A 104 17.37 12.18 1.57
CA PHE A 104 17.33 11.18 2.65
C PHE A 104 18.50 10.23 2.47
N ASN A 105 19.62 10.56 3.05
CA ASN A 105 20.85 9.78 2.98
C ASN A 105 21.38 9.44 4.39
N GLY A 106 21.95 8.26 4.55
CA GLY A 106 22.61 7.81 5.78
C GLY A 106 21.73 7.88 7.03
N THR A 107 22.36 8.15 8.18
CA THR A 107 21.67 8.22 9.49
C THR A 107 20.68 9.37 9.56
N LEU A 108 21.02 10.53 9.00
CA LEU A 108 20.12 11.69 8.96
C LEU A 108 18.84 11.38 8.15
N GLY A 109 18.99 10.71 7.02
CA GLY A 109 17.85 10.25 6.21
C GLY A 109 16.91 9.33 7.00
N LYS A 110 17.44 8.39 7.76
CA LYS A 110 16.66 7.51 8.64
C LYS A 110 15.92 8.28 9.73
N MET A 111 16.57 9.25 10.36
CA MET A 111 15.97 10.09 11.40
C MET A 111 14.83 10.94 10.83
N LEU A 112 15.03 11.59 9.69
CA LEU A 112 14.00 12.36 9.02
C LEU A 112 12.82 11.47 8.61
N ALA A 113 13.06 10.29 8.04
CA ALA A 113 12.02 9.33 7.70
C ALA A 113 11.20 8.92 8.93
N ALA A 114 11.85 8.67 10.08
CA ALA A 114 11.18 8.34 11.33
C ALA A 114 10.31 9.49 11.85
N ILE A 115 10.77 10.74 11.77
CA ILE A 115 9.99 11.92 12.16
C ILE A 115 8.74 12.06 11.25
N PHE A 116 8.91 11.94 9.93
CA PHE A 116 7.77 12.00 9.02
C PHE A 116 6.77 10.87 9.26
N PHE A 117 7.25 9.67 9.58
CA PHE A 117 6.38 8.55 9.94
C PHE A 117 5.56 8.87 11.20
N ALA A 118 6.20 9.35 12.26
CA ALA A 118 5.51 9.74 13.50
C ALA A 118 4.46 10.84 13.27
N LEU A 119 4.76 11.85 12.47
CA LEU A 119 3.80 12.90 12.11
C LEU A 119 2.60 12.34 11.33
N ALA A 120 2.82 11.39 10.42
CA ALA A 120 1.74 10.76 9.68
C ALA A 120 0.81 9.91 10.57
N GLU A 121 1.39 9.19 11.55
CA GLU A 121 0.60 8.43 12.53
C GLU A 121 -0.26 9.38 13.38
N MET A 122 0.30 10.48 13.85
CA MET A 122 -0.45 11.50 14.61
C MET A 122 -1.61 12.08 13.78
N GLU A 123 -1.38 12.40 12.51
CA GLU A 123 -2.44 12.90 11.62
C GLU A 123 -3.54 11.85 11.41
N GLN A 124 -3.17 10.59 11.24
CA GLN A 124 -4.13 9.48 11.09
C GLN A 124 -4.96 9.30 12.37
N GLN A 125 -4.32 9.35 13.54
CA GLN A 125 -5.01 9.26 14.82
C GLN A 125 -6.02 10.41 15.00
N THR A 126 -5.60 11.63 14.72
CA THR A 126 -6.47 12.82 14.77
C THR A 126 -7.69 12.69 13.84
N ARG A 127 -7.49 12.14 12.63
CA ARG A 127 -8.60 11.87 11.70
C ARG A 127 -9.57 10.82 12.25
N ARG A 128 -9.05 9.72 12.85
CA ARG A 128 -9.88 8.67 13.47
C ARG A 128 -10.70 9.23 14.64
N GLU A 129 -10.09 10.06 15.50
CA GLU A 129 -10.76 10.69 16.62
C GLU A 129 -11.90 11.63 16.15
N ARG A 130 -11.63 12.49 15.15
CA ARG A 130 -12.65 13.36 14.56
C ARG A 130 -13.77 12.56 13.90
N GLN A 131 -13.46 11.47 13.23
CA GLN A 131 -14.43 10.58 12.60
C GLN A 131 -15.28 9.87 13.68
N ALA A 132 -14.67 9.37 14.75
CA ALA A 132 -15.38 8.74 15.86
C ALA A 132 -16.35 9.72 16.55
N ALA A 133 -15.89 10.95 16.83
CA ALA A 133 -16.73 12.01 17.38
C ALA A 133 -17.90 12.35 16.45
N GLY A 134 -17.65 12.49 15.14
CA GLY A 134 -18.71 12.75 14.16
C GLY A 134 -19.73 11.61 14.06
N ILE A 135 -19.28 10.35 14.16
CA ILE A 135 -20.16 9.17 14.19
C ILE A 135 -21.00 9.17 15.48
N ALA A 136 -20.42 9.51 16.64
CA ALA A 136 -21.14 9.58 17.90
C ALA A 136 -22.29 10.60 17.82
N ILE A 137 -22.01 11.82 17.36
CA ILE A 137 -23.03 12.88 17.17
C ILE A 137 -24.10 12.41 16.18
N ALA A 138 -23.71 11.81 15.05
CA ALA A 138 -24.65 11.33 14.05
C ALA A 138 -25.54 10.18 14.55
N LYS A 139 -25.05 9.37 15.51
CA LYS A 139 -25.86 8.36 16.21
C LYS A 139 -26.87 8.99 17.16
N GLU A 140 -26.45 10.00 17.94
CA GLU A 140 -27.34 10.76 18.85
C GLU A 140 -28.44 11.48 18.05
N ASP A 141 -28.10 12.08 16.89
CA ASP A 141 -29.05 12.70 15.95
C ASP A 141 -29.97 11.69 15.24
N GLY A 142 -29.83 10.38 15.49
CA GLY A 142 -30.62 9.33 14.83
C GLY A 142 -30.38 9.21 13.32
N LYS A 143 -29.28 9.76 12.80
CA LYS A 143 -28.92 9.68 11.37
C LYS A 143 -28.47 8.27 10.97
N TYR A 144 -27.95 7.49 11.92
CA TYR A 144 -27.54 6.10 11.73
C TYR A 144 -28.73 5.14 11.94
N ARG A 145 -29.62 5.08 10.97
CA ARG A 145 -30.80 4.19 11.01
C ARG A 145 -30.52 2.76 10.54
N GLY A 146 -29.26 2.43 10.32
CA GLY A 146 -28.91 1.14 9.74
C GLY A 146 -29.40 0.97 8.29
N ARG A 147 -29.36 -0.26 7.81
CA ARG A 147 -29.89 -0.58 6.48
C ARG A 147 -31.41 -0.56 6.48
N LYS A 148 -32.04 0.09 5.53
CA LYS A 148 -33.51 0.09 5.38
C LYS A 148 -34.04 -1.35 5.36
N PRO A 149 -35.07 -1.69 6.16
CA PRO A 149 -35.73 -2.99 6.07
C PRO A 149 -36.17 -3.26 4.62
N GLY A 150 -36.00 -4.48 4.14
CA GLY A 150 -36.38 -4.87 2.76
C GLY A 150 -35.32 -4.61 1.66
N THR A 151 -34.15 -3.99 1.99
CA THR A 151 -33.09 -3.77 0.99
C THR A 151 -32.05 -4.89 0.89
N LEU A 152 -32.33 -6.07 1.45
CA LEU A 152 -31.50 -7.26 1.32
C LEU A 152 -31.63 -7.80 -0.12
N LYS A 153 -30.58 -7.62 -0.94
CA LYS A 153 -30.45 -8.29 -2.25
C LYS A 153 -30.11 -9.78 -2.11
N ALA A 154 -29.78 -10.26 -0.92
CA ALA A 154 -29.46 -11.65 -0.67
C ALA A 154 -30.71 -12.38 -0.19
N ASP A 155 -31.07 -13.48 -0.86
CA ASP A 155 -32.12 -14.39 -0.42
C ASP A 155 -31.66 -15.09 0.87
N ALA A 156 -32.28 -14.75 1.98
CA ALA A 156 -31.94 -15.31 3.28
C ALA A 156 -32.16 -16.84 3.34
N ARG A 157 -33.14 -17.37 2.57
CA ARG A 157 -33.38 -18.81 2.45
C ARG A 157 -32.23 -19.51 1.75
N ARG A 158 -31.75 -18.95 0.61
CA ARG A 158 -30.60 -19.48 -0.13
C ARG A 158 -29.30 -19.44 0.68
N ALA A 159 -29.10 -18.38 1.49
CA ALA A 159 -27.94 -18.29 2.39
C ALA A 159 -28.01 -19.35 3.53
N ALA A 160 -29.21 -19.64 4.06
CA ALA A 160 -29.42 -20.67 5.05
C ALA A 160 -29.20 -22.07 4.47
N GLU A 161 -29.69 -22.35 3.27
CA GLU A 161 -29.44 -23.61 2.56
C GLU A 161 -27.94 -23.87 2.27
N LEU A 162 -27.24 -22.85 1.80
CA LEU A 162 -25.79 -22.96 1.57
C LEU A 162 -25.01 -23.22 2.87
N ARG A 163 -25.42 -22.63 3.99
CA ARG A 163 -24.84 -22.93 5.31
C ARG A 163 -25.13 -24.36 5.75
N LYS A 164 -26.34 -24.88 5.46
CA LYS A 164 -26.73 -26.24 5.81
C LYS A 164 -25.92 -27.25 5.01
N ARG A 165 -25.82 -27.09 3.68
CA ARG A 165 -24.98 -27.93 2.80
C ARG A 165 -23.52 -27.93 3.23
N GLY A 166 -22.89 -26.76 3.49
CA GLY A 166 -21.49 -26.69 3.91
C GLY A 166 -21.22 -27.25 5.31
N ARG A 167 -22.26 -27.50 6.16
CA ARG A 167 -22.16 -28.27 7.39
C ARG A 167 -22.25 -29.77 7.14
N GLU A 168 -23.13 -30.19 6.25
CA GLU A 168 -23.31 -31.59 5.85
C GLU A 168 -22.05 -32.12 5.16
N ASP A 169 -21.46 -31.35 4.23
CA ASP A 169 -20.19 -31.72 3.57
C ASP A 169 -19.02 -31.87 4.55
N ARG A 170 -18.92 -31.00 5.57
CA ARG A 170 -17.89 -31.11 6.61
C ARG A 170 -18.13 -32.30 7.55
N SER A 171 -19.38 -32.63 7.80
CA SER A 171 -19.75 -33.79 8.61
C SER A 171 -19.47 -35.12 7.88
N ALA A 172 -19.73 -35.18 6.59
CA ALA A 172 -19.41 -36.32 5.72
C ALA A 172 -17.90 -36.53 5.62
N ALA A 173 -17.13 -35.48 5.37
CA ALA A 173 -15.68 -35.54 5.30
C ALA A 173 -15.02 -35.95 6.64
N ALA A 174 -15.63 -35.59 7.78
CA ALA A 174 -15.16 -36.04 9.10
C ALA A 174 -15.49 -37.49 9.40
N ALA A 175 -16.59 -38.03 8.83
CA ALA A 175 -16.98 -39.44 9.01
C ALA A 175 -16.12 -40.40 8.17
N GLU A 176 -15.66 -39.96 6.99
CA GLU A 176 -14.75 -40.73 6.12
C GLU A 176 -13.32 -40.85 6.68
N HIS A 177 -12.95 -40.04 7.65
CA HIS A 177 -11.60 -40.00 8.22
C HIS A 177 -11.48 -40.65 9.61
N GLN A 178 -12.39 -41.60 9.96
CA GLN A 178 -12.17 -42.44 11.14
C GLN A 178 -11.29 -43.63 10.79
N PRO A 179 -10.03 -43.71 11.29
CA PRO A 179 -9.22 -44.93 11.10
C PRO A 179 -9.86 -46.05 11.90
N GLU A 180 -10.08 -47.20 11.22
CA GLU A 180 -10.49 -48.47 11.86
C GLU A 180 -9.51 -48.82 12.98
N ARG A 181 -9.98 -48.71 14.23
CA ARG A 181 -9.27 -49.26 15.37
C ARG A 181 -9.53 -50.76 15.40
N SER A 182 -8.65 -51.51 14.77
CA SER A 182 -8.53 -52.94 14.99
C SER A 182 -8.02 -53.18 16.41
N TYR A 183 -8.92 -53.61 17.32
CA TYR A 183 -8.53 -54.20 18.57
C TYR A 183 -8.20 -55.69 18.28
N GLU A 184 -6.93 -56.00 18.13
CA GLU A 184 -6.46 -57.38 18.30
C GLU A 184 -6.37 -57.67 19.80
N PHE A 185 -7.28 -58.55 20.28
CA PHE A 185 -7.10 -59.23 21.52
C PHE A 185 -6.19 -60.45 21.23
N GLY A 186 -4.96 -60.43 21.71
CA GLY A 186 -4.07 -61.60 21.78
C GLY A 186 -4.25 -62.30 23.13
N ASP A 187 -4.40 -63.60 23.04
CA ASP A 187 -4.38 -64.54 24.15
C ASP A 187 -3.06 -64.56 24.94
#